data_8395a77b793cb0ce17d186fcc183844a
#
_entry.id   8395a77b793cb0ce17d186fcc183844a
#
_cell.length_a   1.000
_cell.length_b   1.000
_cell.length_c   1.000
_cell.angle_alpha   90.00
_cell.angle_beta   90.00
_cell.angle_gamma   90.00
#
_symmetry.space_group_name_H-M   'P 1'
#
loop_
_entity.id
_entity.type
_entity.pdbx_description
1 polymer ?
#
loop_
_entity_poly.entity_id
_entity_poly.type
_entity_poly.pdbx_seq_one_letter_code
_entity_poly.pdbx_strand_id
1 'polypeptide(L)'
;YLSGAYRQQPAYLPSLKENDGYLLSNSSMQVLGKVYDPELEHTNNPLAWPLQASIEDLEGLPPHVVSMNELDPLRDEGIAFLRKLQAAGVSAVGKVVLGTGHAGDLSMPDIVPDIFQDSARALYSFAKSL
;
A
#
# COMPACT_ATOMS: atom_id res chain seq x y z
N TYR A 1 2.24 -4.18 -2.38
CA TYR A 1 2.81 -4.38 -3.72
C TYR A 1 2.02 -3.67 -4.78
N LEU A 2 2.26 -2.37 -4.93
CA LEU A 2 1.45 -1.57 -5.85
C LEU A 2 2.13 -1.32 -7.20
N SER A 3 3.46 -1.45 -7.30
CA SER A 3 4.17 -1.05 -8.52
C SER A 3 5.37 -1.89 -8.91
N GLY A 4 5.84 -2.81 -8.09
CA GLY A 4 7.14 -3.47 -8.31
C GLY A 4 8.35 -2.51 -8.25
N ALA A 5 8.16 -1.26 -7.81
CA ALA A 5 9.19 -0.22 -7.74
C ALA A 5 10.34 -0.56 -6.75
N TYR A 6 10.11 -1.50 -5.82
CA TYR A 6 11.13 -2.04 -4.91
C TYR A 6 12.40 -2.51 -5.63
N ARG A 7 12.32 -2.84 -6.92
CA ARG A 7 13.49 -3.24 -7.73
C ARG A 7 14.41 -2.07 -8.04
N GLN A 8 13.85 -0.88 -8.18
CA GLN A 8 14.56 0.33 -8.63
C GLN A 8 14.76 1.36 -7.52
N GLN A 9 14.02 1.24 -6.40
CA GLN A 9 14.02 2.19 -5.27
C GLN A 9 14.01 3.65 -5.76
N PRO A 10 12.99 4.08 -6.52
CA PRO A 10 12.97 5.40 -7.11
C PRO A 10 12.95 6.49 -6.04
N ALA A 11 13.59 7.63 -6.32
CA ALA A 11 13.74 8.72 -5.36
C ALA A 11 12.41 9.32 -4.85
N TYR A 12 11.30 9.13 -5.59
CA TYR A 12 9.98 9.59 -5.18
C TYR A 12 9.26 8.63 -4.20
N LEU A 13 9.87 7.48 -3.89
CA LEU A 13 9.39 6.49 -2.92
C LEU A 13 10.48 6.23 -1.87
N PRO A 14 10.85 7.23 -1.06
CA PRO A 14 11.94 7.12 -0.10
C PRO A 14 11.72 6.03 0.95
N SER A 15 10.48 5.69 1.30
CA SER A 15 10.17 4.62 2.26
C SER A 15 10.74 3.26 1.88
N LEU A 16 10.92 2.97 0.59
CA LEU A 16 11.57 1.75 0.12
C LEU A 16 13.00 1.59 0.66
N LYS A 17 13.69 2.70 0.88
CA LYS A 17 15.05 2.70 1.44
C LYS A 17 15.04 2.94 2.95
N GLU A 18 14.26 3.90 3.43
CA GLU A 18 14.23 4.33 4.83
C GLU A 18 13.70 3.22 5.75
N ASN A 19 12.72 2.45 5.26
CA ASN A 19 12.01 1.44 6.04
C ASN A 19 12.39 0.00 5.64
N ASP A 20 13.46 -0.19 4.85
CA ASP A 20 13.90 -1.54 4.45
C ASP A 20 14.28 -2.39 5.67
N GLY A 21 13.62 -3.53 5.83
CA GLY A 21 13.89 -4.47 6.93
C GLY A 21 13.04 -4.29 8.19
N TYR A 22 12.17 -3.28 8.26
CA TYR A 22 11.15 -3.20 9.32
C TYR A 22 9.98 -4.15 8.99
N LEU A 23 10.04 -5.40 9.43
CA LEU A 23 9.15 -6.54 9.13
C LEU A 23 9.22 -7.01 7.68
N LEU A 24 9.15 -6.10 6.73
CA LEU A 24 9.24 -6.36 5.29
C LEU A 24 10.55 -5.82 4.73
N SER A 25 11.18 -6.55 3.80
CA SER A 25 12.41 -6.10 3.15
C SER A 25 12.28 -6.06 1.63
N ASN A 26 13.07 -5.19 0.99
CA ASN A 26 13.15 -5.13 -0.46
C ASN A 26 13.59 -6.47 -1.07
N SER A 27 14.48 -7.21 -0.41
CA SER A 27 14.92 -8.53 -0.88
C SER A 27 13.78 -9.55 -0.88
N SER A 28 12.96 -9.59 0.17
CA SER A 28 11.77 -10.47 0.21
C SER A 28 10.73 -10.06 -0.83
N MET A 29 10.50 -8.76 -1.01
CA MET A 29 9.59 -8.24 -2.04
C MET A 29 10.05 -8.61 -3.47
N GLN A 30 11.37 -8.60 -3.73
CA GLN A 30 11.91 -9.06 -5.00
C GLN A 30 11.62 -10.53 -5.27
N VAL A 31 11.75 -11.40 -4.25
CA VAL A 31 11.40 -12.82 -4.39
C VAL A 31 9.90 -12.99 -4.67
N LEU A 32 9.06 -12.34 -3.87
CA LEU A 32 7.60 -12.40 -4.07
C LEU A 32 7.18 -11.86 -5.45
N GLY A 33 7.79 -10.78 -5.92
CA GLY A 33 7.53 -10.23 -7.26
C GLY A 33 7.92 -11.19 -8.38
N LYS A 34 9.02 -11.93 -8.23
CA LYS A 34 9.40 -12.98 -9.20
C LYS A 34 8.45 -14.17 -9.21
N VAL A 35 7.85 -14.50 -8.06
CA VAL A 35 6.82 -15.55 -7.98
C VAL A 35 5.51 -15.08 -8.63
N TYR A 36 5.17 -13.80 -8.44
CA TYR A 36 3.92 -13.22 -8.94
C TYR A 36 3.93 -12.98 -10.45
N ASP A 37 5.03 -12.44 -10.98
CA ASP A 37 5.21 -12.10 -12.40
C ASP A 37 6.62 -12.55 -12.85
N PRO A 38 6.84 -13.89 -13.03
CA PRO A 38 8.18 -14.45 -13.25
C PRO A 38 8.82 -13.97 -14.55
N GLU A 39 8.05 -13.86 -15.60
CA GLU A 39 8.51 -13.46 -16.94
C GLU A 39 8.43 -11.94 -17.19
N LEU A 40 7.95 -11.18 -16.18
CA LEU A 40 7.76 -9.74 -16.27
C LEU A 40 6.78 -9.27 -17.36
N GLU A 41 5.88 -10.15 -17.76
CA GLU A 41 4.88 -9.87 -18.81
C GLU A 41 3.85 -8.82 -18.39
N HIS A 42 3.62 -8.68 -17.07
CA HIS A 42 2.59 -7.80 -16.50
C HIS A 42 3.15 -6.53 -15.87
N THR A 43 4.43 -6.20 -16.09
CA THR A 43 5.11 -5.07 -15.41
C THR A 43 4.36 -3.74 -15.56
N ASN A 44 3.71 -3.50 -16.69
CA ASN A 44 2.93 -2.28 -16.95
C ASN A 44 1.41 -2.50 -16.87
N ASN A 45 0.95 -3.66 -16.42
CA ASN A 45 -0.47 -3.96 -16.33
C ASN A 45 -1.04 -3.42 -15.01
N PRO A 46 -1.98 -2.44 -15.03
CA PRO A 46 -2.57 -1.87 -13.81
C PRO A 46 -3.38 -2.87 -12.99
N LEU A 47 -3.87 -3.95 -13.59
CA LEU A 47 -4.56 -5.01 -12.86
C LEU A 47 -3.60 -5.92 -12.07
N ALA A 48 -2.33 -5.97 -12.47
CA ALA A 48 -1.30 -6.68 -11.73
C ALA A 48 -0.57 -5.75 -10.74
N TRP A 49 -0.29 -4.52 -11.16
CA TRP A 49 0.47 -3.52 -10.42
C TRP A 49 -0.31 -2.20 -10.37
N PRO A 50 -1.24 -2.01 -9.41
CA PRO A 50 -2.19 -0.89 -9.40
C PRO A 50 -1.56 0.51 -9.48
N LEU A 51 -0.34 0.71 -8.99
CA LEU A 51 0.34 2.00 -9.13
C LEU A 51 0.69 2.34 -10.60
N GLN A 52 0.65 1.37 -11.52
CA GLN A 52 0.82 1.61 -12.97
C GLN A 52 -0.44 2.18 -13.63
N ALA A 53 -1.59 2.12 -12.95
CA ALA A 53 -2.84 2.67 -13.49
C ALA A 53 -2.69 4.16 -13.85
N SER A 54 -3.21 4.56 -15.00
CA SER A 54 -3.40 5.97 -15.35
C SER A 54 -4.54 6.59 -14.51
N ILE A 55 -4.73 7.89 -14.60
CA ILE A 55 -5.85 8.57 -13.93
C ILE A 55 -7.17 8.06 -14.53
N GLU A 56 -7.22 7.91 -15.85
CA GLU A 56 -8.39 7.44 -16.60
C GLU A 56 -8.77 6.00 -16.23
N ASP A 57 -7.79 5.13 -15.97
CA ASP A 57 -8.04 3.74 -15.51
C ASP A 57 -8.72 3.68 -14.13
N LEU A 58 -8.59 4.73 -13.33
CA LEU A 58 -9.12 4.80 -11.97
C LEU A 58 -10.47 5.53 -11.89
N GLU A 59 -10.90 6.19 -12.95
CA GLU A 59 -12.18 6.90 -12.97
C GLU A 59 -13.37 5.96 -12.72
N GLY A 60 -14.33 6.42 -11.92
CA GLY A 60 -15.54 5.65 -11.61
C GLY A 60 -15.34 4.50 -10.63
N LEU A 61 -14.15 4.32 -10.06
CA LEU A 61 -13.96 3.34 -8.99
C LEU A 61 -14.79 3.70 -7.74
N PRO A 62 -15.21 2.69 -6.96
CA PRO A 62 -15.96 2.91 -5.72
C PRO A 62 -15.11 3.66 -4.68
N PRO A 63 -15.72 4.08 -3.55
CA PRO A 63 -14.97 4.70 -2.46
C PRO A 63 -13.84 3.81 -1.93
N HIS A 64 -12.69 4.41 -1.58
CA HIS A 64 -11.50 3.72 -1.10
C HIS A 64 -11.04 4.28 0.25
N VAL A 65 -10.52 3.39 1.09
CA VAL A 65 -9.65 3.73 2.21
C VAL A 65 -8.29 3.08 1.97
N VAL A 66 -7.24 3.88 1.95
CA VAL A 66 -5.86 3.42 1.83
C VAL A 66 -5.18 3.57 3.19
N SER A 67 -5.00 2.45 3.89
CA SER A 67 -4.28 2.43 5.18
C SER A 67 -2.83 2.04 4.95
N MET A 68 -1.93 2.80 5.55
CA MET A 68 -0.48 2.62 5.45
C MET A 68 0.13 2.59 6.85
N ASN A 69 1.27 1.95 6.98
CA ASN A 69 2.03 1.92 8.23
C ASN A 69 3.27 2.82 8.09
N GLU A 70 3.64 3.55 9.16
CA GLU A 70 4.73 4.53 9.11
C GLU A 70 6.07 3.91 8.68
N LEU A 71 6.40 2.76 9.27
CA LEU A 71 7.66 2.04 9.06
C LEU A 71 7.58 0.96 7.96
N ASP A 72 6.62 1.11 7.05
CA ASP A 72 6.43 0.20 5.93
C ASP A 72 7.26 0.67 4.73
N PRO A 73 8.08 -0.17 4.10
CA PRO A 73 8.69 0.14 2.81
C PRO A 73 7.69 0.56 1.73
N LEU A 74 6.45 0.05 1.78
CA LEU A 74 5.39 0.33 0.82
C LEU A 74 4.56 1.59 1.14
N ARG A 75 4.87 2.32 2.23
CA ARG A 75 4.13 3.53 2.66
C ARG A 75 3.95 4.54 1.52
N ASP A 76 5.02 4.89 0.87
CA ASP A 76 5.00 5.96 -0.14
C ASP A 76 4.32 5.52 -1.44
N GLU A 77 4.35 4.22 -1.76
CA GLU A 77 3.51 3.65 -2.84
C GLU A 77 2.02 3.82 -2.53
N GLY A 78 1.62 3.54 -1.30
CA GLY A 78 0.24 3.76 -0.84
C GLY A 78 -0.18 5.21 -0.94
N ILE A 79 0.69 6.16 -0.53
CA ILE A 79 0.45 7.60 -0.65
C ILE A 79 0.32 8.02 -2.12
N ALA A 80 1.20 7.52 -2.99
CA ALA A 80 1.16 7.83 -4.42
C ALA A 80 -0.12 7.30 -5.08
N PHE A 81 -0.54 6.09 -4.73
CA PHE A 81 -1.79 5.51 -5.24
C PHE A 81 -3.02 6.27 -4.74
N LEU A 82 -3.07 6.64 -3.45
CA LEU A 82 -4.12 7.50 -2.91
C LEU A 82 -4.28 8.80 -3.70
N ARG A 83 -3.16 9.47 -4.02
CA ARG A 83 -3.18 10.71 -4.81
C ARG A 83 -3.72 10.49 -6.22
N LYS A 84 -3.40 9.35 -6.86
CA LYS A 84 -3.97 8.99 -8.17
C LYS A 84 -5.48 8.78 -8.09
N LEU A 85 -5.98 8.04 -7.09
CA LEU A 85 -7.42 7.87 -6.86
C LEU A 85 -8.13 9.22 -6.70
N GLN A 86 -7.57 10.12 -5.88
CA GLN A 86 -8.14 11.45 -5.67
C GLN A 86 -8.10 12.30 -6.94
N ALA A 87 -7.03 12.23 -7.74
CA ALA A 87 -6.93 12.92 -9.03
C ALA A 87 -7.94 12.41 -10.07
N ALA A 88 -8.29 11.10 -10.00
CA ALA A 88 -9.35 10.49 -10.81
C ALA A 88 -10.77 10.81 -10.31
N GLY A 89 -10.93 11.66 -9.30
CA GLY A 89 -12.24 11.99 -8.72
C GLY A 89 -12.85 10.91 -7.84
N VAL A 90 -12.09 9.87 -7.49
CA VAL A 90 -12.55 8.81 -6.60
C VAL A 90 -12.62 9.33 -5.16
N SER A 91 -13.70 9.02 -4.44
CA SER A 91 -13.79 9.27 -3.00
C SER A 91 -12.78 8.40 -2.26
N ALA A 92 -11.62 8.96 -1.94
CA ALA A 92 -10.52 8.22 -1.34
C ALA A 92 -9.94 8.94 -0.12
N VAL A 93 -9.79 8.21 0.99
CA VAL A 93 -9.22 8.67 2.26
C VAL A 93 -7.96 7.86 2.59
N GLY A 94 -6.90 8.55 2.99
CA GLY A 94 -5.65 7.92 3.46
C GLY A 94 -5.51 7.98 4.97
N LYS A 95 -4.95 6.92 5.57
CA LYS A 95 -4.54 6.86 6.97
C LYS A 95 -3.11 6.34 7.06
N VAL A 96 -2.27 6.97 7.87
CA VAL A 96 -0.96 6.44 8.25
C VAL A 96 -0.99 6.06 9.73
N VAL A 97 -0.67 4.82 10.04
CA VAL A 97 -0.60 4.31 11.42
C VAL A 97 0.84 4.41 11.90
N LEU A 98 1.07 5.29 12.86
CA LEU A 98 2.39 5.58 13.40
C LEU A 98 2.94 4.42 14.25
N GLY A 99 4.27 4.27 14.28
CA GLY A 99 4.97 3.28 15.10
C GLY A 99 4.83 1.84 14.64
N THR A 100 4.23 1.57 13.47
CA THR A 100 3.99 0.22 12.97
C THR A 100 4.73 -0.04 11.65
N GLY A 101 5.25 -1.26 11.49
CA GLY A 101 5.75 -1.78 10.21
C GLY A 101 4.64 -2.40 9.37
N HIS A 102 4.99 -3.05 8.27
CA HIS A 102 4.04 -3.63 7.30
C HIS A 102 2.94 -4.46 7.98
N ALA A 103 1.68 -4.03 7.82
CA ALA A 103 0.49 -4.64 8.41
C ALA A 103 0.54 -4.82 9.94
N GLY A 104 1.47 -4.16 10.64
CA GLY A 104 1.68 -4.33 12.08
C GLY A 104 0.48 -3.91 12.94
N ASP A 105 -0.31 -2.97 12.45
CA ASP A 105 -1.55 -2.51 13.07
C ASP A 105 -2.67 -3.59 13.09
N LEU A 106 -2.60 -4.59 12.20
CA LEU A 106 -3.62 -5.65 12.11
C LEU A 106 -3.06 -7.04 12.43
N SER A 107 -1.73 -7.25 12.32
CA SER A 107 -1.11 -8.55 12.50
C SER A 107 -0.58 -8.81 13.92
N MET A 108 -0.54 -7.77 14.77
CA MET A 108 0.07 -7.83 16.10
C MET A 108 -0.87 -7.39 17.23
N PRO A 109 -2.06 -8.01 17.37
CA PRO A 109 -3.07 -7.58 18.35
C PRO A 109 -2.59 -7.63 19.81
N ASP A 110 -1.70 -8.56 20.14
CA ASP A 110 -1.17 -8.73 21.49
C ASP A 110 -0.05 -7.73 21.83
N ILE A 111 0.61 -7.17 20.79
CA ILE A 111 1.72 -6.21 20.97
C ILE A 111 1.18 -4.77 20.96
N VAL A 112 0.24 -4.47 20.08
CA VAL A 112 -0.34 -3.13 19.89
C VAL A 112 -1.87 -3.17 19.95
N PRO A 113 -2.49 -3.60 21.06
CA PRO A 113 -3.91 -3.88 21.14
C PRO A 113 -4.80 -2.66 20.82
N ASP A 114 -4.42 -1.47 21.27
CA ASP A 114 -5.20 -0.26 21.04
C ASP A 114 -5.15 0.17 19.56
N ILE A 115 -3.99 0.05 18.92
CA ILE A 115 -3.81 0.33 17.49
C ILE A 115 -4.61 -0.68 16.66
N PHE A 116 -4.52 -1.97 17.01
CA PHE A 116 -5.33 -3.02 16.37
C PHE A 116 -6.82 -2.73 16.44
N GLN A 117 -7.34 -2.39 17.64
CA GLN A 117 -8.76 -2.08 17.83
C GLN A 117 -9.18 -0.84 17.03
N ASP A 118 -8.34 0.19 16.94
CA ASP A 118 -8.63 1.39 16.15
C ASP A 118 -8.69 1.07 14.66
N SER A 119 -7.69 0.35 14.15
CA SER A 119 -7.66 -0.06 12.74
C SER A 119 -8.83 -0.96 12.38
N ALA A 120 -9.17 -1.95 13.21
CA ALA A 120 -10.31 -2.83 12.99
C ALA A 120 -11.64 -2.07 12.97
N ARG A 121 -11.84 -1.13 13.91
CA ARG A 121 -13.04 -0.26 13.95
C ARG A 121 -13.14 0.62 12.70
N ALA A 122 -12.03 1.20 12.24
CA ALA A 122 -12.02 2.04 11.05
C ALA A 122 -12.42 1.25 9.80
N LEU A 123 -11.88 0.04 9.62
CA LEU A 123 -12.24 -0.86 8.51
C LEU A 123 -13.71 -1.27 8.57
N TYR A 124 -14.20 -1.66 9.76
CA TYR A 124 -15.59 -2.02 9.96
C TYR A 124 -16.54 -0.87 9.63
N SER A 125 -16.23 0.34 10.12
CA SER A 125 -17.06 1.53 9.89
C SER A 125 -17.10 1.90 8.41
N PHE A 126 -15.98 1.79 7.71
CA PHE A 126 -15.92 2.02 6.26
C PHE A 126 -16.78 0.99 5.52
N ALA A 127 -16.61 -0.30 5.80
CA ALA A 127 -17.40 -1.37 5.17
C ALA A 127 -18.92 -1.19 5.39
N LYS A 128 -19.33 -0.62 6.53
CA LYS A 128 -20.74 -0.31 6.82
C LYS A 128 -21.28 0.93 6.11
N SER A 129 -20.40 1.79 5.61
CA SER A 129 -20.78 3.03 4.90
C SER A 129 -20.96 2.85 3.39
N LEU A 130 -20.58 1.70 2.85
CA LEU A 130 -20.78 1.30 1.45
C LEU A 130 -22.18 0.74 1.24
#